data_07b29e76f81000be4a31d2f731656da2
#
_entry.id   07b29e76f81000be4a31d2f731656da2
#
_cell.length_a   1.000
_cell.length_b   1.000
_cell.length_c   1.000
_cell.angle_alpha   90.00
_cell.angle_beta   90.00
_cell.angle_gamma   90.00
#
_symmetry.space_group_name_H-M   'P 1'
#
loop_
_entity.id
_entity.type
_entity.pdbx_description
1 polymer ?
#
loop_
_entity_poly.entity_id
_entity_poly.type
_entity_poly.pdbx_seq_one_letter_code
_entity_poly.pdbx_strand_id
1 'polypeptide(L)'
;NATEFREAVVESLMLNHPHDCPVCAEGGECHLQDMTVMVGHRDRRYKGQKNTYRNQYLGPLIHHEMNRCITCYRCERYYKDYAGGRDLGAQASHDHLYFGRHEEGVLENEFSGNLVEVCPTGVFTDKPFLKQYSRKWDLQSAPSICTGCAVGCNTAPGERYGKLKRVHNRYNHEVNGYFLCDRGRFGSGYINSDARLDYAGIKKPDGSFMAVHQQQALTTAAGWMQGKKVAGIGSPRASMEANYLLRQLVGTENFCSGFSDTDSDLMAAVLKVLKTSKASNPTIKQMETADAILVLGEDVTNTAPRAALAMRQALRNKSFALAEQIGLPQWQDAAVRNLAQDQLSPMIIVSAMDTRLDDVASQFISLAPDQIAEFAVSVVEAVAGEAVTDKQAKQVASILQQAKNPLIVSGTSMQHRGIINGAVAVAEALFTKETNVMLSLCVPEANSLGSAMLNKGSKTLSQLVGAVADIDVLLVMENDLERRLDAQQLDLLTAQGTQVIAMDVLENNTLGAADMVLPAASYAESEGTLVNMEGRAQRYFPVFEPAAERLASWQWLLKLATETGHKSLSKLQHFDQVVAACAETQ
;
A
#
# COMPACT_ATOMS: atom_id res chain seq x y z
N ASN A 1 46.93 13.10 -8.53
CA ASN A 1 45.87 14.09 -8.31
C ASN A 1 44.52 13.41 -8.06
N ALA A 2 43.42 14.17 -7.93
CA ALA A 2 42.10 13.59 -7.62
C ALA A 2 41.57 12.63 -8.71
N THR A 3 41.89 12.87 -9.96
CA THR A 3 41.49 12.01 -11.10
C THR A 3 42.19 10.66 -11.04
N GLU A 4 43.48 10.64 -10.89
CA GLU A 4 44.31 9.42 -10.78
C GLU A 4 43.91 8.60 -9.54
N PHE A 5 43.56 9.28 -8.42
CA PHE A 5 43.06 8.62 -7.23
C PHE A 5 41.71 7.94 -7.49
N ARG A 6 40.76 8.61 -8.15
CA ARG A 6 39.47 8.01 -8.53
C ARG A 6 39.62 6.79 -9.45
N GLU A 7 40.52 6.88 -10.44
CA GLU A 7 40.87 5.75 -11.32
C GLU A 7 41.39 4.55 -10.52
N ALA A 8 42.29 4.78 -9.58
CA ALA A 8 42.85 3.74 -8.73
C ALA A 8 41.77 3.13 -7.79
N VAL A 9 40.86 3.94 -7.23
CA VAL A 9 39.74 3.45 -6.41
C VAL A 9 38.80 2.56 -7.24
N VAL A 10 38.38 3.01 -8.41
CA VAL A 10 37.51 2.22 -9.28
C VAL A 10 38.19 0.92 -9.72
N GLU A 11 39.46 0.96 -10.08
CA GLU A 11 40.23 -0.24 -10.40
C GLU A 11 40.26 -1.21 -9.20
N SER A 12 40.48 -0.71 -7.99
CA SER A 12 40.42 -1.52 -6.77
C SER A 12 39.06 -2.20 -6.56
N LEU A 13 37.96 -1.48 -6.78
CA LEU A 13 36.62 -2.06 -6.73
C LEU A 13 36.39 -3.16 -7.78
N MET A 14 37.04 -3.03 -8.94
CA MET A 14 36.94 -3.98 -10.05
C MET A 14 37.89 -5.19 -9.92
N LEU A 15 38.71 -5.27 -8.87
CA LEU A 15 39.65 -6.41 -8.69
C LEU A 15 38.92 -7.76 -8.65
N ASN A 16 37.89 -7.88 -7.85
CA ASN A 16 37.06 -9.08 -7.70
C ASN A 16 35.76 -9.01 -8.48
N HIS A 17 35.23 -7.82 -8.75
CA HIS A 17 33.99 -7.65 -9.48
C HIS A 17 34.05 -8.25 -10.90
N PRO A 18 33.05 -9.08 -11.31
CA PRO A 18 33.01 -9.63 -12.65
C PRO A 18 32.62 -8.57 -13.68
N HIS A 19 33.14 -8.70 -14.93
CA HIS A 19 32.76 -7.87 -16.06
C HIS A 19 31.59 -8.51 -16.83
N ASP A 20 30.49 -8.81 -16.11
CA ASP A 20 29.31 -9.52 -16.62
C ASP A 20 28.08 -8.62 -16.80
N CYS A 21 28.27 -7.31 -16.98
CA CYS A 21 27.21 -6.34 -17.18
C CYS A 21 26.16 -6.76 -18.24
N PRO A 22 26.52 -7.40 -19.37
CA PRO A 22 25.53 -7.86 -20.35
C PRO A 22 24.50 -8.84 -19.80
N VAL A 23 24.85 -9.65 -18.80
CA VAL A 23 23.97 -10.65 -18.17
C VAL A 23 23.56 -10.25 -16.74
N CYS A 24 24.09 -9.16 -16.22
CA CYS A 24 23.71 -8.62 -14.91
C CYS A 24 22.37 -7.89 -15.00
N ALA A 25 21.41 -8.21 -14.12
CA ALA A 25 20.10 -7.54 -14.09
C ALA A 25 20.20 -6.04 -13.77
N GLU A 26 21.27 -5.61 -13.09
CA GLU A 26 21.55 -4.20 -12.76
C GLU A 26 22.19 -3.43 -13.92
N GLY A 27 22.58 -4.11 -15.01
CA GLY A 27 23.22 -3.48 -16.15
C GLY A 27 22.36 -2.37 -16.76
N GLY A 28 22.90 -1.13 -16.79
CA GLY A 28 22.21 0.08 -17.25
C GLY A 28 21.59 0.95 -16.16
N GLU A 29 21.61 0.50 -14.90
CA GLU A 29 21.23 1.28 -13.73
C GLU A 29 22.24 1.15 -12.58
N CYS A 30 23.38 0.51 -12.87
CA CYS A 30 24.46 0.25 -11.91
C CYS A 30 25.38 1.46 -11.76
N HIS A 31 25.46 2.01 -10.57
CA HIS A 31 26.34 3.15 -10.27
C HIS A 31 27.82 2.81 -10.48
N LEU A 32 28.25 1.58 -10.17
CA LEU A 32 29.63 1.15 -10.43
C LEU A 32 29.93 1.13 -11.94
N GLN A 33 28.98 0.69 -12.77
CA GLN A 33 29.13 0.72 -14.24
C GLN A 33 29.34 2.16 -14.74
N ASP A 34 28.55 3.12 -14.23
CA ASP A 34 28.70 4.54 -14.59
C ASP A 34 30.07 5.07 -14.16
N MET A 35 30.56 4.69 -12.98
CA MET A 35 31.88 5.07 -12.49
C MET A 35 33.02 4.49 -13.36
N THR A 36 32.89 3.26 -13.83
CA THR A 36 33.90 2.66 -14.74
C THR A 36 33.99 3.42 -16.06
N VAL A 37 32.86 3.85 -16.61
CA VAL A 37 32.81 4.68 -17.83
C VAL A 37 33.43 6.05 -17.58
N MET A 38 33.07 6.70 -16.47
CA MET A 38 33.54 8.04 -16.11
C MET A 38 35.06 8.13 -15.94
N VAL A 39 35.69 7.09 -15.37
CA VAL A 39 37.16 7.05 -15.18
C VAL A 39 37.90 6.40 -16.35
N GLY A 40 37.21 5.94 -17.38
CA GLY A 40 37.81 5.30 -18.54
C GLY A 40 38.44 3.92 -18.25
N HIS A 41 37.94 3.22 -17.22
CA HIS A 41 38.43 1.88 -16.86
C HIS A 41 38.11 0.88 -17.98
N ARG A 42 39.16 0.33 -18.63
CA ARG A 42 39.01 -0.62 -19.74
C ARG A 42 39.62 -1.98 -19.44
N ASP A 43 40.78 -1.98 -18.83
CA ASP A 43 41.62 -3.14 -18.67
C ASP A 43 41.91 -3.42 -17.21
N ARG A 44 41.81 -4.70 -16.84
CA ARG A 44 42.17 -5.15 -15.51
C ARG A 44 43.67 -5.42 -15.46
N ARG A 45 44.42 -4.62 -14.70
CA ARG A 45 45.87 -4.81 -14.49
C ARG A 45 46.18 -5.94 -13.51
N TYR A 46 45.28 -6.19 -12.56
CA TYR A 46 45.41 -7.28 -11.58
C TYR A 46 45.29 -8.64 -12.27
N LYS A 47 46.32 -9.48 -12.10
CA LYS A 47 46.41 -10.83 -12.69
C LYS A 47 46.21 -11.96 -11.68
N GLY A 48 45.97 -11.63 -10.43
CA GLY A 48 45.69 -12.59 -9.37
C GLY A 48 44.36 -13.31 -9.54
N GLN A 49 44.15 -14.34 -8.74
CA GLN A 49 42.89 -15.07 -8.68
C GLN A 49 41.81 -14.23 -8.02
N LYS A 50 40.61 -14.20 -8.63
CA LYS A 50 39.43 -13.54 -8.02
C LYS A 50 38.87 -14.38 -6.90
N ASN A 51 38.41 -13.74 -5.83
CA ASN A 51 37.54 -14.39 -4.84
C ASN A 51 36.21 -14.72 -5.51
N THR A 52 35.71 -15.92 -5.27
CA THR A 52 34.41 -16.38 -5.76
C THR A 52 33.55 -16.90 -4.60
N TYR A 53 32.26 -16.64 -4.69
CA TYR A 53 31.30 -16.98 -3.67
C TYR A 53 30.18 -17.83 -4.26
N ARG A 54 29.55 -18.65 -3.44
CA ARG A 54 28.30 -19.30 -3.79
C ARG A 54 27.15 -18.33 -3.59
N ASN A 55 26.19 -18.38 -4.50
CA ASN A 55 24.95 -17.63 -4.36
C ASN A 55 24.00 -18.37 -3.41
N GLN A 56 23.15 -17.63 -2.74
CA GLN A 56 22.20 -18.15 -1.77
C GLN A 56 20.76 -17.98 -2.29
N TYR A 57 19.87 -18.90 -1.95
CA TYR A 57 18.43 -18.71 -2.14
C TYR A 57 17.90 -17.76 -1.08
N LEU A 58 17.32 -16.62 -1.50
CA LEU A 58 16.74 -15.58 -0.64
C LEU A 58 15.23 -15.40 -0.85
N GLY A 59 14.57 -16.38 -1.41
CA GLY A 59 13.13 -16.36 -1.68
C GLY A 59 12.78 -16.14 -3.16
N PRO A 60 11.49 -15.96 -3.44
CA PRO A 60 10.98 -15.81 -4.81
C PRO A 60 11.22 -14.41 -5.40
N LEU A 61 11.46 -13.39 -4.55
CA LEU A 61 11.46 -11.99 -4.94
C LEU A 61 12.85 -11.43 -5.23
N ILE A 62 13.87 -11.86 -4.48
CA ILE A 62 15.23 -11.34 -4.55
C ILE A 62 16.16 -12.39 -5.15
N HIS A 63 16.88 -11.99 -6.19
CA HIS A 63 18.00 -12.75 -6.75
C HIS A 63 19.30 -12.32 -6.06
N HIS A 64 20.18 -13.26 -5.80
CA HIS A 64 21.45 -13.06 -5.12
C HIS A 64 22.63 -13.49 -5.98
N GLU A 65 23.59 -12.57 -6.21
CA GLU A 65 24.84 -12.81 -6.92
C GLU A 65 26.02 -12.19 -6.16
N MET A 66 26.52 -12.91 -5.16
CA MET A 66 27.52 -12.38 -4.23
C MET A 66 28.83 -11.96 -4.89
N ASN A 67 29.18 -12.55 -6.03
CA ASN A 67 30.40 -12.19 -6.76
C ASN A 67 30.46 -10.73 -7.24
N ARG A 68 29.31 -10.04 -7.27
CA ARG A 68 29.18 -8.63 -7.67
C ARG A 68 29.32 -7.65 -6.50
N CYS A 69 29.63 -8.16 -5.29
CA CYS A 69 29.73 -7.34 -4.11
C CYS A 69 31.00 -6.47 -4.13
N ILE A 70 30.85 -5.21 -3.70
CA ILE A 70 31.95 -4.26 -3.46
C ILE A 70 32.14 -3.94 -1.98
N THR A 71 31.56 -4.75 -1.09
CA THR A 71 31.70 -4.66 0.38
C THR A 71 31.33 -3.30 0.99
N CYS A 72 30.30 -2.63 0.44
CA CYS A 72 29.90 -1.29 0.86
C CYS A 72 29.00 -1.26 2.11
N TYR A 73 28.48 -2.40 2.59
CA TYR A 73 27.60 -2.56 3.76
C TYR A 73 26.23 -1.85 3.66
N ARG A 74 25.86 -1.26 2.52
CA ARG A 74 24.59 -0.55 2.38
C ARG A 74 23.38 -1.47 2.62
N CYS A 75 23.43 -2.72 2.13
CA CYS A 75 22.39 -3.73 2.32
C CYS A 75 22.16 -4.05 3.80
N GLU A 76 23.21 -4.31 4.57
CA GLU A 76 23.11 -4.64 5.98
C GLU A 76 22.58 -3.46 6.81
N ARG A 77 23.16 -2.26 6.61
CA ARG A 77 22.69 -1.05 7.28
C ARG A 77 21.24 -0.74 6.99
N TYR A 78 20.85 -0.87 5.75
CA TYR A 78 19.44 -0.70 5.39
C TYR A 78 18.57 -1.77 6.06
N TYR A 79 18.89 -3.04 5.85
CA TYR A 79 18.02 -4.13 6.24
C TYR A 79 17.88 -4.28 7.76
N LYS A 80 18.99 -4.20 8.50
CA LYS A 80 18.99 -4.29 9.97
C LYS A 80 18.63 -2.98 10.65
N ASP A 81 19.39 -1.91 10.33
CA ASP A 81 19.34 -0.70 11.13
C ASP A 81 18.13 0.18 10.80
N TYR A 82 17.66 0.13 9.56
CA TYR A 82 16.54 0.95 9.12
C TYR A 82 15.22 0.16 9.03
N ALA A 83 15.22 -0.97 8.34
CA ALA A 83 14.02 -1.77 8.12
C ALA A 83 13.69 -2.72 9.28
N GLY A 84 14.64 -3.01 10.18
CA GLY A 84 14.44 -3.90 11.32
C GLY A 84 14.46 -5.40 10.98
N GLY A 85 15.01 -5.79 9.82
CA GLY A 85 15.19 -7.18 9.44
C GLY A 85 16.32 -7.84 10.24
N ARG A 86 16.17 -9.11 10.59
CA ARG A 86 17.13 -9.85 11.43
C ARG A 86 17.82 -11.01 10.73
N ASP A 87 17.31 -11.39 9.57
CA ASP A 87 17.65 -12.61 8.85
C ASP A 87 18.65 -12.41 7.70
N LEU A 88 19.23 -11.21 7.54
CA LEU A 88 20.33 -10.92 6.60
C LEU A 88 21.42 -10.12 7.33
N GLY A 89 22.68 -10.46 7.08
CA GLY A 89 23.82 -9.75 7.66
C GLY A 89 25.13 -10.04 6.99
N ALA A 90 26.18 -9.33 7.42
CA ALA A 90 27.54 -9.59 7.04
C ALA A 90 28.09 -10.81 7.82
N GLN A 91 28.74 -11.70 7.12
CA GLN A 91 29.37 -12.92 7.64
C GLN A 91 30.85 -12.93 7.27
N ALA A 92 31.68 -13.61 8.06
CA ALA A 92 33.13 -13.67 7.91
C ALA A 92 33.81 -12.29 8.04
N SER A 93 35.04 -12.17 7.56
CA SER A 93 35.86 -10.95 7.69
C SER A 93 36.86 -10.81 6.56
N HIS A 94 37.47 -9.63 6.45
CA HIS A 94 38.49 -9.30 5.44
C HIS A 94 38.01 -9.57 4.01
N ASP A 95 38.78 -10.33 3.23
CA ASP A 95 38.52 -10.64 1.83
C ASP A 95 37.42 -11.68 1.62
N HIS A 96 36.91 -12.27 2.70
CA HIS A 96 35.89 -13.32 2.67
C HIS A 96 34.51 -12.85 3.11
N LEU A 97 34.27 -11.54 3.19
CA LEU A 97 32.97 -10.98 3.56
C LEU A 97 31.85 -11.49 2.64
N TYR A 98 30.79 -11.96 3.28
CA TYR A 98 29.59 -12.47 2.64
C TYR A 98 28.35 -11.80 3.22
N PHE A 99 27.48 -11.30 2.35
CA PHE A 99 26.20 -10.68 2.75
C PHE A 99 25.06 -11.61 2.37
N GLY A 100 24.39 -12.17 3.38
CA GLY A 100 23.34 -13.14 3.17
C GLY A 100 22.68 -13.56 4.50
N ARG A 101 21.90 -14.62 4.44
CA ARG A 101 21.34 -15.31 5.62
C ARG A 101 22.34 -16.32 6.16
N HIS A 102 22.19 -16.71 7.43
CA HIS A 102 22.98 -17.84 7.96
C HIS A 102 22.65 -19.16 7.27
N GLU A 103 21.37 -19.35 6.94
CA GLU A 103 20.85 -20.50 6.22
C GLU A 103 20.05 -20.04 5.01
N GLU A 104 19.87 -20.91 4.01
CA GLU A 104 19.00 -20.65 2.88
C GLU A 104 17.55 -20.46 3.33
N GLY A 105 16.84 -19.52 2.72
CA GLY A 105 15.45 -19.27 3.06
C GLY A 105 14.95 -17.94 2.50
N VAL A 106 13.68 -17.67 2.74
CA VAL A 106 13.04 -16.42 2.31
C VAL A 106 13.42 -15.29 3.25
N LEU A 107 13.73 -14.10 2.72
CA LEU A 107 13.85 -12.89 3.51
C LEU A 107 12.47 -12.50 4.04
N GLU A 108 12.35 -12.33 5.34
CA GLU A 108 11.06 -12.22 6.02
C GLU A 108 10.58 -10.78 6.22
N ASN A 109 11.48 -9.80 6.12
CA ASN A 109 11.10 -8.39 6.32
C ASN A 109 10.25 -7.88 5.15
N GLU A 110 9.17 -7.19 5.45
CA GLU A 110 8.20 -6.64 4.49
C GLU A 110 8.77 -5.54 3.56
N PHE A 111 10.03 -5.16 3.78
CA PHE A 111 10.77 -4.21 2.97
C PHE A 111 12.01 -4.83 2.30
N SER A 112 12.08 -6.15 2.21
CA SER A 112 13.23 -6.87 1.65
C SER A 112 13.54 -6.45 0.20
N GLY A 113 12.52 -6.14 -0.59
CA GLY A 113 12.64 -5.70 -1.98
C GLY A 113 13.44 -4.41 -2.19
N ASN A 114 13.58 -3.56 -1.16
CA ASN A 114 14.42 -2.37 -1.29
C ASN A 114 15.93 -2.68 -1.31
N LEU A 115 16.34 -3.89 -0.97
CA LEU A 115 17.72 -4.35 -1.19
C LEU A 115 18.14 -4.18 -2.65
N VAL A 116 17.19 -4.32 -3.58
CA VAL A 116 17.41 -4.13 -5.02
C VAL A 116 17.81 -2.69 -5.35
N GLU A 117 17.16 -1.70 -4.72
CA GLU A 117 17.45 -0.27 -4.97
C GLU A 117 18.61 0.26 -4.10
N VAL A 118 18.82 -0.34 -2.94
CA VAL A 118 19.88 0.07 -1.99
C VAL A 118 21.24 -0.46 -2.42
N CYS A 119 21.30 -1.64 -3.03
CA CYS A 119 22.56 -2.23 -3.52
C CYS A 119 23.08 -1.43 -4.71
N PRO A 120 24.32 -0.91 -4.68
CA PRO A 120 24.89 -0.13 -5.79
C PRO A 120 25.40 -0.97 -6.94
N THR A 121 25.23 -2.31 -6.86
CA THR A 121 25.69 -3.29 -7.85
C THR A 121 24.67 -4.42 -7.95
N GLY A 122 24.86 -5.35 -8.86
CA GLY A 122 23.93 -6.45 -9.10
C GLY A 122 23.99 -7.62 -8.12
N VAL A 123 24.29 -7.40 -6.84
CA VAL A 123 24.27 -8.48 -5.81
C VAL A 123 22.84 -8.88 -5.49
N PHE A 124 22.01 -7.90 -5.13
CA PHE A 124 20.59 -8.08 -4.88
C PHE A 124 19.82 -7.45 -6.03
N THR A 125 19.09 -8.27 -6.79
CA THR A 125 18.32 -7.80 -7.95
C THR A 125 16.91 -8.36 -7.93
N ASP A 126 16.00 -7.67 -8.62
CA ASP A 126 14.60 -8.06 -8.78
C ASP A 126 14.50 -9.37 -9.57
N LYS A 127 14.16 -10.47 -8.89
CA LYS A 127 14.12 -11.81 -9.49
C LYS A 127 12.99 -11.98 -10.51
N PRO A 128 11.77 -11.47 -10.30
CA PRO A 128 10.73 -11.41 -11.33
C PRO A 128 11.16 -10.62 -12.57
N PHE A 129 11.78 -9.46 -12.39
CA PHE A 129 12.24 -8.62 -13.50
C PHE A 129 13.39 -9.28 -14.29
N LEU A 130 14.35 -9.89 -13.61
CA LEU A 130 15.46 -10.62 -14.24
C LEU A 130 14.97 -11.65 -15.27
N LYS A 131 13.89 -12.36 -14.97
CA LYS A 131 13.31 -13.38 -15.85
C LYS A 131 12.70 -12.81 -17.14
N GLN A 132 12.50 -11.51 -17.22
CA GLN A 132 11.83 -10.86 -18.36
C GLN A 132 12.82 -10.32 -19.42
N TYR A 133 14.12 -10.40 -19.19
CA TYR A 133 15.18 -9.96 -20.10
C TYR A 133 15.01 -8.51 -20.61
N SER A 134 14.45 -7.64 -19.78
CA SER A 134 14.27 -6.21 -20.06
C SER A 134 15.36 -5.39 -19.37
N ARG A 135 15.64 -4.20 -19.92
CA ARG A 135 16.56 -3.24 -19.31
C ARG A 135 15.82 -1.99 -18.89
N LYS A 136 16.38 -1.26 -17.93
CA LYS A 136 15.76 -0.02 -17.40
C LYS A 136 15.43 0.97 -18.51
N TRP A 137 16.36 1.21 -19.43
CA TRP A 137 16.17 2.16 -20.54
C TRP A 137 15.13 1.73 -21.58
N ASP A 138 14.73 0.46 -21.59
CA ASP A 138 13.67 -0.03 -22.46
C ASP A 138 12.27 0.25 -21.89
N LEU A 139 12.19 0.56 -20.61
CA LEU A 139 10.91 0.72 -19.93
C LEU A 139 10.32 2.11 -20.13
N GLN A 140 9.03 2.15 -20.43
CA GLN A 140 8.22 3.35 -20.26
C GLN A 140 7.62 3.37 -18.87
N SER A 141 7.55 4.53 -18.24
CA SER A 141 7.03 4.67 -16.88
C SER A 141 6.15 5.90 -16.76
N ALA A 142 5.14 5.83 -15.90
CA ALA A 142 4.30 6.96 -15.54
C ALA A 142 4.20 7.12 -14.02
N PRO A 143 3.91 8.32 -13.51
CA PRO A 143 3.61 8.52 -12.09
C PRO A 143 2.37 7.75 -11.68
N SER A 144 2.47 6.94 -10.62
CA SER A 144 1.34 6.14 -10.15
C SER A 144 1.30 6.07 -8.62
N ILE A 145 0.23 5.48 -8.11
CA ILE A 145 -0.02 5.26 -6.69
C ILE A 145 -0.21 3.77 -6.44
N CYS A 146 0.40 3.28 -5.38
CA CYS A 146 0.27 1.89 -4.95
C CYS A 146 -1.16 1.59 -4.51
N THR A 147 -1.75 0.52 -5.02
CA THR A 147 -3.09 0.04 -4.67
C THR A 147 -3.09 -1.06 -3.60
N GLY A 148 -1.93 -1.38 -3.01
CA GLY A 148 -1.78 -2.49 -2.06
C GLY A 148 -2.31 -2.24 -0.65
N CYS A 149 -2.48 -0.98 -0.24
CA CYS A 149 -3.06 -0.56 1.05
C CYS A 149 -3.38 0.94 1.03
N ALA A 150 -4.00 1.43 2.11
CA ALA A 150 -4.45 2.81 2.23
C ALA A 150 -3.35 3.86 2.49
N VAL A 151 -2.08 3.49 2.57
CA VAL A 151 -0.97 4.47 2.73
C VAL A 151 -0.81 5.38 1.52
N GLY A 152 -1.09 4.88 0.31
CA GLY A 152 -0.98 5.67 -0.92
C GLY A 152 0.47 5.95 -1.34
N CYS A 153 1.38 4.99 -1.20
CA CYS A 153 2.77 5.13 -1.63
C CYS A 153 2.87 5.50 -3.11
N ASN A 154 3.75 6.46 -3.42
CA ASN A 154 4.01 6.86 -4.78
C ASN A 154 4.92 5.84 -5.49
N THR A 155 4.54 5.44 -6.69
CA THR A 155 5.22 4.41 -7.48
C THR A 155 5.50 4.87 -8.90
N ALA A 156 6.44 4.20 -9.55
CA ALA A 156 6.75 4.31 -10.97
C ALA A 156 6.72 2.90 -11.59
N PRO A 157 5.53 2.43 -12.01
CA PRO A 157 5.41 1.20 -12.77
C PRO A 157 6.11 1.36 -14.12
N GLY A 158 6.86 0.33 -14.51
CA GLY A 158 7.58 0.30 -15.78
C GLY A 158 7.04 -0.81 -16.70
N GLU A 159 6.67 -0.45 -17.90
CA GLU A 159 6.16 -1.37 -18.90
C GLU A 159 7.10 -1.56 -20.09
N ARG A 160 6.95 -2.67 -20.81
CA ARG A 160 7.49 -2.89 -22.14
C ARG A 160 6.63 -3.89 -22.92
N TYR A 161 6.28 -3.53 -24.14
CA TYR A 161 5.45 -4.35 -25.04
C TYR A 161 4.07 -4.68 -24.48
N GLY A 162 3.42 -3.71 -23.82
CA GLY A 162 2.09 -3.87 -23.22
C GLY A 162 2.05 -4.78 -22.00
N LYS A 163 3.21 -5.01 -21.34
CA LYS A 163 3.31 -5.79 -20.10
C LYS A 163 4.02 -5.00 -19.01
N LEU A 164 3.45 -4.98 -17.83
CA LEU A 164 4.09 -4.43 -16.66
C LEU A 164 5.31 -5.31 -16.30
N LYS A 165 6.48 -4.69 -16.23
CA LYS A 165 7.75 -5.41 -15.98
C LYS A 165 8.20 -5.34 -14.53
N ARG A 166 8.10 -4.17 -13.91
CA ARG A 166 8.43 -3.94 -12.50
C ARG A 166 7.75 -2.70 -11.95
N VAL A 167 7.73 -2.55 -10.64
CA VAL A 167 7.27 -1.35 -9.94
C VAL A 167 8.41 -0.80 -9.09
N HIS A 168 8.83 0.44 -9.36
CA HIS A 168 9.83 1.16 -8.60
C HIS A 168 9.20 2.14 -7.62
N ASN A 169 9.97 2.47 -6.57
CA ASN A 169 9.65 3.58 -5.70
C ASN A 169 9.73 4.91 -6.47
N ARG A 170 8.75 5.78 -6.28
CA ARG A 170 8.80 7.19 -6.67
C ARG A 170 8.80 8.04 -5.40
N TYR A 171 9.86 8.81 -5.21
CA TYR A 171 10.05 9.58 -4.00
C TYR A 171 8.89 10.53 -3.72
N ASN A 172 8.35 10.46 -2.51
CA ASN A 172 7.44 11.45 -1.94
C ASN A 172 7.79 11.63 -0.46
N HIS A 173 8.29 12.81 -0.10
CA HIS A 173 8.79 13.11 1.24
C HIS A 173 7.77 12.82 2.34
N GLU A 174 6.50 13.16 2.11
CA GLU A 174 5.43 13.08 3.11
C GLU A 174 4.90 11.64 3.30
N VAL A 175 4.95 10.81 2.25
CA VAL A 175 4.28 9.50 2.25
C VAL A 175 5.29 8.35 2.37
N ASN A 176 6.02 8.03 1.31
CA ASN A 176 6.86 6.82 1.28
C ASN A 176 8.36 7.08 1.31
N GLY A 177 8.82 8.33 1.15
CA GLY A 177 10.25 8.62 1.04
C GLY A 177 10.89 7.79 -0.07
N TYR A 178 11.98 7.11 0.25
CA TYR A 178 12.74 6.28 -0.68
C TYR A 178 12.32 4.79 -0.69
N PHE A 179 11.32 4.39 0.08
CA PHE A 179 11.06 2.96 0.34
C PHE A 179 9.64 2.55 -0.03
N LEU A 180 9.53 1.35 -0.60
CA LEU A 180 8.29 0.69 -0.99
C LEU A 180 8.26 -0.70 -0.37
N CYS A 181 7.16 -1.10 0.26
CA CYS A 181 7.05 -2.45 0.80
C CYS A 181 6.96 -3.51 -0.31
N ASP A 182 7.25 -4.75 0.02
CA ASP A 182 7.30 -5.86 -0.95
C ASP A 182 5.95 -6.10 -1.62
N ARG A 183 4.83 -5.89 -0.92
CA ARG A 183 3.49 -5.93 -1.52
C ARG A 183 3.33 -4.85 -2.60
N GLY A 184 3.77 -3.62 -2.33
CA GLY A 184 3.71 -2.53 -3.31
C GLY A 184 4.64 -2.73 -4.50
N ARG A 185 5.78 -3.39 -4.28
CA ARG A 185 6.78 -3.65 -5.33
C ARG A 185 6.41 -4.85 -6.20
N PHE A 186 5.97 -5.95 -5.61
CA PHE A 186 5.81 -7.24 -6.28
C PHE A 186 4.35 -7.68 -6.41
N GLY A 187 3.40 -7.01 -5.75
CA GLY A 187 1.99 -7.39 -5.74
C GLY A 187 1.21 -7.10 -7.03
N SER A 188 1.88 -6.63 -8.08
CA SER A 188 1.26 -6.24 -9.36
C SER A 188 1.15 -7.38 -10.40
N GLY A 189 1.48 -8.61 -10.02
CA GLY A 189 1.48 -9.77 -10.93
C GLY A 189 0.14 -10.03 -11.62
N TYR A 190 -0.96 -9.66 -10.98
CA TYR A 190 -2.30 -9.82 -11.52
C TYR A 190 -2.54 -9.03 -12.83
N ILE A 191 -1.79 -7.95 -13.08
CA ILE A 191 -1.93 -7.12 -14.28
C ILE A 191 -1.56 -7.89 -15.56
N ASN A 192 -0.59 -8.81 -15.44
CA ASN A 192 -0.16 -9.66 -16.55
C ASN A 192 -0.77 -11.07 -16.49
N SER A 193 -1.78 -11.31 -15.64
CA SER A 193 -2.39 -12.62 -15.46
C SER A 193 -3.21 -13.03 -16.69
N ASP A 194 -3.19 -14.32 -17.01
CA ASP A 194 -4.06 -14.93 -18.04
C ASP A 194 -5.53 -15.00 -17.59
N ALA A 195 -5.84 -14.77 -16.31
CA ALA A 195 -7.19 -14.66 -15.76
C ALA A 195 -7.84 -13.28 -16.01
N ARG A 196 -7.21 -12.42 -16.82
CA ARG A 196 -7.79 -11.13 -17.22
C ARG A 196 -8.77 -11.32 -18.38
N LEU A 197 -9.89 -10.61 -18.26
CA LEU A 197 -10.86 -10.56 -19.35
C LEU A 197 -10.36 -9.66 -20.48
N ASP A 198 -10.45 -10.14 -21.74
CA ASP A 198 -10.10 -9.38 -22.94
C ASP A 198 -11.31 -8.75 -23.63
N TYR A 199 -12.47 -9.37 -23.50
CA TYR A 199 -13.72 -8.98 -24.17
C TYR A 199 -14.88 -8.95 -23.18
N ALA A 200 -15.87 -8.12 -23.48
CA ALA A 200 -17.14 -8.19 -22.80
C ALA A 200 -17.83 -9.54 -23.10
N GLY A 201 -18.57 -10.05 -22.12
CA GLY A 201 -19.27 -11.34 -22.25
C GLY A 201 -20.74 -11.23 -21.86
N ILE A 202 -21.61 -11.83 -22.63
CA ILE A 202 -23.03 -12.02 -22.32
C ILE A 202 -23.27 -13.48 -22.00
N LYS A 203 -23.88 -13.78 -20.84
CA LYS A 203 -24.16 -15.15 -20.40
C LYS A 203 -25.20 -15.82 -21.28
N LYS A 204 -24.91 -17.04 -21.70
CA LYS A 204 -25.84 -17.89 -22.46
C LYS A 204 -26.66 -18.77 -21.50
N PRO A 205 -27.77 -19.38 -22.02
CA PRO A 205 -28.58 -20.30 -21.21
C PRO A 205 -27.81 -21.52 -20.66
N ASP A 206 -26.69 -21.90 -21.30
CA ASP A 206 -25.80 -22.98 -20.82
C ASP A 206 -24.82 -22.55 -19.74
N GLY A 207 -24.87 -21.27 -19.31
CA GLY A 207 -23.98 -20.69 -18.31
C GLY A 207 -22.64 -20.18 -18.84
N SER A 208 -22.29 -20.47 -20.11
CA SER A 208 -21.08 -19.93 -20.74
C SER A 208 -21.23 -18.48 -21.16
N PHE A 209 -20.12 -17.73 -21.27
CA PHE A 209 -20.15 -16.36 -21.81
C PHE A 209 -19.88 -16.34 -23.30
N MET A 210 -20.71 -15.60 -24.03
CA MET A 210 -20.46 -15.24 -25.41
C MET A 210 -19.67 -13.93 -25.46
N ALA A 211 -18.45 -13.97 -25.97
CA ALA A 211 -17.67 -12.77 -26.20
C ALA A 211 -18.38 -11.84 -27.21
N VAL A 212 -18.46 -10.57 -26.86
CA VAL A 212 -19.09 -9.53 -27.67
C VAL A 212 -18.19 -8.30 -27.74
N HIS A 213 -18.32 -7.53 -28.83
CA HIS A 213 -17.62 -6.24 -28.93
C HIS A 213 -18.18 -5.19 -27.96
N GLN A 214 -17.35 -4.24 -27.57
CA GLN A 214 -17.62 -3.16 -26.62
C GLN A 214 -18.96 -2.45 -26.95
N GLN A 215 -19.19 -2.04 -28.19
CA GLN A 215 -20.42 -1.34 -28.59
C GLN A 215 -21.66 -2.22 -28.42
N GLN A 216 -21.57 -3.51 -28.72
CA GLN A 216 -22.68 -4.44 -28.52
C GLN A 216 -23.00 -4.62 -27.04
N ALA A 217 -21.98 -4.73 -26.19
CA ALA A 217 -22.15 -4.80 -24.73
C ALA A 217 -22.83 -3.54 -24.19
N LEU A 218 -22.37 -2.36 -24.60
CA LEU A 218 -22.96 -1.07 -24.20
C LEU A 218 -24.43 -0.94 -24.62
N THR A 219 -24.74 -1.24 -25.86
CA THR A 219 -26.14 -1.17 -26.39
C THR A 219 -27.05 -2.16 -25.65
N THR A 220 -26.56 -3.39 -25.41
CA THR A 220 -27.32 -4.41 -24.65
C THR A 220 -27.55 -3.98 -23.21
N ALA A 221 -26.49 -3.53 -22.50
CA ALA A 221 -26.58 -3.05 -21.13
C ALA A 221 -27.53 -1.85 -21.01
N ALA A 222 -27.42 -0.88 -21.91
CA ALA A 222 -28.33 0.28 -21.96
C ALA A 222 -29.79 -0.16 -22.19
N GLY A 223 -30.03 -1.15 -23.06
CA GLY A 223 -31.35 -1.72 -23.25
C GLY A 223 -31.93 -2.38 -22.00
N TRP A 224 -31.09 -3.07 -21.21
CA TRP A 224 -31.51 -3.64 -19.93
C TRP A 224 -31.86 -2.54 -18.90
N MET A 225 -31.13 -1.43 -18.90
CA MET A 225 -31.30 -0.34 -17.95
C MET A 225 -32.48 0.61 -18.31
N GLN A 226 -32.92 0.64 -19.56
CA GLN A 226 -33.88 1.62 -20.05
C GLN A 226 -35.26 1.46 -19.37
N GLY A 227 -35.71 2.50 -18.64
CA GLY A 227 -36.98 2.49 -17.93
C GLY A 227 -37.04 1.55 -16.72
N LYS A 228 -35.91 1.03 -16.29
CA LYS A 228 -35.74 0.06 -15.20
C LYS A 228 -35.14 0.69 -13.97
N LYS A 229 -35.37 0.05 -12.80
CA LYS A 229 -34.75 0.44 -11.56
C LYS A 229 -33.34 -0.18 -11.47
N VAL A 230 -32.34 0.67 -11.57
CA VAL A 230 -30.93 0.28 -11.56
C VAL A 230 -30.33 0.58 -10.21
N ALA A 231 -29.58 -0.38 -9.65
CA ALA A 231 -28.75 -0.17 -8.48
C ALA A 231 -27.27 -0.41 -8.78
N GLY A 232 -26.39 0.14 -7.95
CA GLY A 232 -24.94 0.01 -8.14
C GLY A 232 -24.19 -0.30 -6.87
N ILE A 233 -23.26 -1.25 -6.94
CA ILE A 233 -22.29 -1.57 -5.90
C ILE A 233 -20.92 -1.11 -6.39
N GLY A 234 -20.38 -0.10 -5.73
CA GLY A 234 -19.03 0.42 -5.95
C GLY A 234 -17.94 -0.41 -5.28
N SER A 235 -16.74 0.17 -5.22
CA SER A 235 -15.59 -0.51 -4.64
C SER A 235 -14.65 0.46 -3.91
N PRO A 236 -14.22 0.12 -2.70
CA PRO A 236 -13.17 0.86 -1.99
C PRO A 236 -11.77 0.68 -2.60
N ARG A 237 -11.63 -0.10 -3.69
CA ARG A 237 -10.39 -0.25 -4.48
C ARG A 237 -10.43 0.55 -5.77
N ALA A 238 -11.61 0.83 -6.30
CA ALA A 238 -11.80 1.63 -7.50
C ALA A 238 -11.51 3.12 -7.25
N SER A 239 -11.24 3.87 -8.30
CA SER A 239 -10.99 5.32 -8.22
C SER A 239 -12.19 6.10 -7.68
N MET A 240 -11.92 7.30 -7.20
CA MET A 240 -12.96 8.26 -6.80
C MET A 240 -13.94 8.53 -7.94
N GLU A 241 -13.43 8.75 -9.13
CA GLU A 241 -14.20 9.09 -10.33
C GLU A 241 -15.12 7.96 -10.76
N ALA A 242 -14.63 6.70 -10.69
CA ALA A 242 -15.45 5.54 -11.03
C ALA A 242 -16.61 5.35 -10.02
N ASN A 243 -16.34 5.45 -8.71
CA ASN A 243 -17.37 5.40 -7.68
C ASN A 243 -18.36 6.58 -7.81
N TYR A 244 -17.87 7.78 -8.09
CA TYR A 244 -18.71 8.95 -8.33
C TYR A 244 -19.65 8.76 -9.52
N LEU A 245 -19.12 8.31 -10.67
CA LEU A 245 -19.93 8.08 -11.88
C LEU A 245 -20.99 7.01 -11.66
N LEU A 246 -20.64 5.90 -10.99
CA LEU A 246 -21.60 4.86 -10.65
C LEU A 246 -22.74 5.42 -9.77
N ARG A 247 -22.37 6.17 -8.73
CA ARG A 247 -23.34 6.80 -7.83
C ARG A 247 -24.27 7.78 -8.55
N GLN A 248 -23.74 8.57 -9.49
CA GLN A 248 -24.54 9.50 -10.29
C GLN A 248 -25.45 8.76 -11.28
N LEU A 249 -24.96 7.68 -11.87
CA LEU A 249 -25.70 6.90 -12.88
C LEU A 249 -26.94 6.22 -12.29
N VAL A 250 -26.82 5.63 -11.08
CA VAL A 250 -27.90 4.88 -10.44
C VAL A 250 -28.74 5.71 -9.45
N GLY A 251 -28.26 6.91 -9.07
CA GLY A 251 -28.83 7.74 -8.00
C GLY A 251 -28.31 7.34 -6.62
N THR A 252 -28.24 8.33 -5.73
CA THR A 252 -27.67 8.15 -4.38
C THR A 252 -28.38 7.06 -3.57
N GLU A 253 -29.70 7.00 -3.65
CA GLU A 253 -30.55 6.04 -2.93
C GLU A 253 -30.45 4.60 -3.46
N ASN A 254 -29.87 4.39 -4.64
CA ASN A 254 -29.66 3.08 -5.25
C ASN A 254 -28.17 2.70 -5.31
N PHE A 255 -27.31 3.54 -4.73
CA PHE A 255 -25.86 3.30 -4.66
C PHE A 255 -25.46 2.66 -3.32
N CYS A 256 -24.50 1.74 -3.37
CA CYS A 256 -23.77 1.21 -2.23
C CYS A 256 -22.27 1.31 -2.53
N SER A 257 -21.47 1.77 -1.58
CA SER A 257 -20.01 1.89 -1.73
C SER A 257 -19.26 0.55 -1.77
N GLY A 258 -19.98 -0.56 -1.56
CA GLY A 258 -19.40 -1.91 -1.66
C GLY A 258 -18.58 -2.38 -0.45
N PHE A 259 -18.67 -1.69 0.68
CA PHE A 259 -18.18 -2.21 1.95
C PHE A 259 -19.12 -3.27 2.53
N SER A 260 -18.59 -4.16 3.37
CA SER A 260 -19.43 -4.89 4.33
C SER A 260 -20.12 -3.90 5.25
N ASP A 261 -21.22 -4.29 5.90
CA ASP A 261 -21.91 -3.38 6.81
C ASP A 261 -21.03 -2.94 8.00
N THR A 262 -20.22 -3.87 8.52
CA THR A 262 -19.26 -3.56 9.59
C THR A 262 -18.20 -2.57 9.11
N ASP A 263 -17.59 -2.79 7.95
CA ASP A 263 -16.62 -1.84 7.40
C ASP A 263 -17.26 -0.47 7.11
N SER A 264 -18.51 -0.44 6.64
CA SER A 264 -19.25 0.80 6.41
C SER A 264 -19.43 1.62 7.69
N ASP A 265 -19.79 0.95 8.80
CA ASP A 265 -19.93 1.60 10.13
C ASP A 265 -18.59 2.11 10.66
N LEU A 266 -17.52 1.29 10.54
CA LEU A 266 -16.17 1.68 10.94
C LEU A 266 -15.64 2.85 10.12
N MET A 267 -15.85 2.84 8.81
CA MET A 267 -15.45 3.94 7.93
C MET A 267 -16.23 5.22 8.21
N ALA A 268 -17.51 5.14 8.57
CA ALA A 268 -18.29 6.30 9.02
C ALA A 268 -17.71 6.89 10.32
N ALA A 269 -17.27 6.01 11.25
CA ALA A 269 -16.59 6.45 12.47
C ALA A 269 -15.25 7.14 12.16
N VAL A 270 -14.40 6.55 11.30
CA VAL A 270 -13.13 7.14 10.87
C VAL A 270 -13.34 8.51 10.24
N LEU A 271 -14.28 8.65 9.29
CA LEU A 271 -14.59 9.94 8.66
C LEU A 271 -15.05 11.00 9.65
N LYS A 272 -15.87 10.61 10.63
CA LYS A 272 -16.30 11.51 11.70
C LYS A 272 -15.09 12.01 12.48
N VAL A 273 -14.20 11.11 12.89
CA VAL A 273 -12.96 11.44 13.63
C VAL A 273 -12.10 12.42 12.87
N LEU A 274 -11.80 12.15 11.59
CA LEU A 274 -10.98 13.02 10.75
C LEU A 274 -11.55 14.44 10.60
N LYS A 275 -12.87 14.62 10.76
CA LYS A 275 -13.55 15.91 10.69
C LYS A 275 -13.64 16.63 12.04
N THR A 276 -13.65 15.91 13.15
CA THR A 276 -14.03 16.48 14.47
C THR A 276 -12.97 16.36 15.54
N SER A 277 -11.99 15.48 15.41
CA SER A 277 -10.94 15.29 16.40
C SER A 277 -10.03 16.53 16.49
N LYS A 278 -9.57 16.80 17.71
CA LYS A 278 -8.56 17.82 18.02
C LYS A 278 -7.14 17.32 17.74
N ALA A 279 -6.94 16.00 17.78
CA ALA A 279 -5.65 15.40 17.44
C ALA A 279 -5.36 15.55 15.94
N SER A 280 -4.10 15.76 15.59
CA SER A 280 -3.68 15.87 14.20
C SER A 280 -3.68 14.50 13.53
N ASN A 281 -4.17 14.42 12.29
CA ASN A 281 -3.98 13.26 11.43
C ASN A 281 -2.61 13.39 10.73
N PRO A 282 -1.57 12.64 11.17
CA PRO A 282 -0.21 12.88 10.72
C PRO A 282 0.05 12.31 9.33
N THR A 283 0.94 12.95 8.57
CA THR A 283 1.60 12.30 7.44
C THR A 283 2.53 11.20 7.94
N ILE A 284 2.90 10.25 7.08
CA ILE A 284 3.87 9.21 7.43
C ILE A 284 5.19 9.83 7.91
N LYS A 285 5.60 10.96 7.31
CA LYS A 285 6.81 11.69 7.75
C LYS A 285 6.65 12.31 9.13
N GLN A 286 5.48 12.84 9.46
CA GLN A 286 5.21 13.38 10.80
C GLN A 286 5.19 12.28 11.86
N MET A 287 4.71 11.06 11.53
CA MET A 287 4.77 9.92 12.47
C MET A 287 6.22 9.62 12.94
N GLU A 288 7.24 9.89 12.12
CA GLU A 288 8.64 9.71 12.48
C GLU A 288 9.11 10.67 13.62
N THR A 289 8.32 11.71 13.94
CA THR A 289 8.64 12.65 15.03
C THR A 289 8.09 12.25 16.39
N ALA A 290 7.34 11.15 16.48
CA ALA A 290 6.74 10.70 17.72
C ALA A 290 7.80 10.33 18.77
N ASP A 291 7.53 10.67 20.04
CA ASP A 291 8.40 10.37 21.18
C ASP A 291 7.77 9.37 22.18
N ALA A 292 6.49 9.04 21.99
CA ALA A 292 5.81 7.89 22.57
C ALA A 292 4.73 7.38 21.62
N ILE A 293 4.54 6.06 21.54
CA ILE A 293 3.59 5.44 20.61
C ILE A 293 2.69 4.47 21.38
N LEU A 294 1.38 4.56 21.13
CA LEU A 294 0.41 3.57 21.56
C LEU A 294 -0.31 2.99 20.33
N VAL A 295 -0.26 1.67 20.16
CA VAL A 295 -1.01 0.94 19.14
C VAL A 295 -2.16 0.19 19.82
N LEU A 296 -3.38 0.41 19.33
CA LEU A 296 -4.58 -0.24 19.83
C LEU A 296 -5.25 -1.07 18.73
N GLY A 297 -5.16 -2.40 18.86
CA GLY A 297 -5.89 -3.36 18.05
C GLY A 297 -5.54 -3.33 16.56
N GLU A 298 -4.28 -3.02 16.18
CA GLU A 298 -3.90 -2.93 14.78
C GLU A 298 -2.56 -3.62 14.51
N ASP A 299 -2.49 -4.47 13.48
CA ASP A 299 -1.23 -4.97 12.95
C ASP A 299 -0.75 -4.06 11.81
N VAL A 300 -0.07 -2.98 12.20
CA VAL A 300 0.38 -1.93 11.27
C VAL A 300 1.38 -2.47 10.25
N THR A 301 2.12 -3.53 10.56
CA THR A 301 3.09 -4.15 9.63
C THR A 301 2.39 -4.77 8.43
N ASN A 302 1.18 -5.27 8.60
CA ASN A 302 0.38 -5.84 7.53
C ASN A 302 -0.59 -4.82 6.89
N THR A 303 -1.23 -3.96 7.67
CA THR A 303 -2.25 -3.03 7.15
C THR A 303 -1.64 -1.78 6.53
N ALA A 304 -0.56 -1.25 7.11
CA ALA A 304 0.12 -0.02 6.67
C ALA A 304 1.66 -0.11 6.83
N PRO A 305 2.37 -1.00 6.09
CA PRO A 305 3.79 -1.29 6.33
C PRO A 305 4.67 -0.04 6.40
N ARG A 306 4.41 0.99 5.57
CA ARG A 306 5.20 2.22 5.59
C ARG A 306 4.98 3.03 6.88
N ALA A 307 3.78 2.98 7.47
CA ALA A 307 3.52 3.56 8.79
C ALA A 307 4.29 2.80 9.89
N ALA A 308 4.29 1.45 9.84
CA ALA A 308 5.10 0.63 10.75
C ALA A 308 6.60 0.97 10.67
N LEU A 309 7.12 1.18 9.45
CA LEU A 309 8.50 1.61 9.25
C LEU A 309 8.76 3.02 9.83
N ALA A 310 7.81 3.95 9.71
CA ALA A 310 7.91 5.28 10.32
C ALA A 310 7.94 5.19 11.85
N MET A 311 7.11 4.33 12.43
CA MET A 311 7.11 4.06 13.88
C MET A 311 8.47 3.51 14.35
N ARG A 312 9.09 2.57 13.61
CA ARG A 312 10.47 2.11 13.91
C ARG A 312 11.48 3.26 13.91
N GLN A 313 11.37 4.20 12.96
CA GLN A 313 12.24 5.38 12.93
C GLN A 313 11.97 6.31 14.12
N ALA A 314 10.72 6.52 14.52
CA ALA A 314 10.32 7.33 15.66
C ALA A 314 10.95 6.86 16.98
N LEU A 315 11.16 5.55 17.17
CA LEU A 315 11.79 5.02 18.38
C LEU A 315 13.22 5.54 18.57
N ARG A 316 13.91 5.95 17.52
CA ARG A 316 15.25 6.53 17.58
C ARG A 316 15.29 7.95 18.13
N ASN A 317 14.14 8.62 18.29
CA ASN A 317 14.09 9.99 18.79
C ASN A 317 14.68 10.12 20.21
N LYS A 318 14.55 9.08 21.05
CA LYS A 318 15.24 9.05 22.34
C LYS A 318 16.76 9.12 22.18
N SER A 319 17.31 8.36 21.24
CA SER A 319 18.75 8.35 20.93
C SER A 319 19.23 9.72 20.42
N PHE A 320 18.44 10.35 19.56
CA PHE A 320 18.75 11.69 19.05
C PHE A 320 18.68 12.76 20.12
N ALA A 321 17.71 12.69 21.03
CA ALA A 321 17.61 13.61 22.16
C ALA A 321 18.82 13.49 23.10
N LEU A 322 19.31 12.27 23.37
CA LEU A 322 20.53 12.05 24.14
C LEU A 322 21.78 12.62 23.44
N ALA A 323 21.88 12.43 22.12
CA ALA A 323 22.97 12.96 21.31
C ALA A 323 22.98 14.49 21.30
N GLU A 324 21.82 15.13 21.21
CA GLU A 324 21.66 16.58 21.24
C GLU A 324 22.14 17.18 22.56
N GLN A 325 21.87 16.53 23.71
CA GLN A 325 22.32 16.98 25.05
C GLN A 325 23.84 17.14 25.17
N ILE A 326 24.61 16.36 24.39
CA ILE A 326 26.09 16.41 24.42
C ILE A 326 26.66 17.04 23.13
N GLY A 327 25.80 17.63 22.27
CA GLY A 327 26.23 18.26 21.01
C GLY A 327 26.73 17.29 19.95
N LEU A 328 26.34 16.01 20.00
CA LEU A 328 26.71 14.99 19.04
C LEU A 328 25.78 15.08 17.79
N PRO A 329 26.33 15.34 16.58
CA PRO A 329 25.51 15.43 15.37
C PRO A 329 24.81 14.11 15.04
N GLN A 330 23.51 14.17 14.68
CA GLN A 330 22.68 12.99 14.38
C GLN A 330 23.20 12.14 13.21
N TRP A 331 23.92 12.73 12.26
CA TRP A 331 24.50 11.99 11.12
C TRP A 331 25.66 11.07 11.51
N GLN A 332 26.24 11.24 12.72
CA GLN A 332 27.24 10.32 13.28
C GLN A 332 26.56 9.08 13.88
N ASP A 333 25.88 8.30 13.04
CA ASP A 333 25.01 7.20 13.45
C ASP A 333 25.65 6.20 14.42
N ALA A 334 26.91 5.80 14.16
CA ALA A 334 27.62 4.87 15.05
C ALA A 334 27.85 5.46 16.46
N ALA A 335 28.19 6.74 16.55
CA ALA A 335 28.41 7.41 17.83
C ALA A 335 27.07 7.61 18.57
N VAL A 336 25.99 7.97 17.87
CA VAL A 336 24.64 8.09 18.44
C VAL A 336 24.17 6.75 19.01
N ARG A 337 24.37 5.65 18.28
CA ARG A 337 24.00 4.30 18.77
C ARG A 337 24.84 3.87 19.97
N ASN A 338 26.15 4.15 19.96
CA ASN A 338 27.01 3.86 21.09
C ASN A 338 26.63 4.64 22.34
N LEU A 339 26.19 5.90 22.20
CA LEU A 339 25.71 6.72 23.31
C LEU A 339 24.37 6.19 23.86
N ALA A 340 23.44 5.89 22.96
CA ALA A 340 22.08 5.52 23.35
C ALA A 340 21.96 4.07 23.84
N GLN A 341 22.91 3.18 23.43
CA GLN A 341 22.80 1.75 23.68
C GLN A 341 21.40 1.25 23.21
N ASP A 342 20.65 0.60 24.09
CA ASP A 342 19.31 0.07 23.81
C ASP A 342 18.17 1.05 24.18
N GLN A 343 18.48 2.33 24.47
CA GLN A 343 17.45 3.30 24.84
C GLN A 343 16.67 3.75 23.60
N LEU A 344 15.40 3.37 23.56
CA LEU A 344 14.44 3.75 22.53
C LEU A 344 13.31 4.60 23.14
N SER A 345 12.63 5.38 22.32
CA SER A 345 11.34 5.97 22.69
C SER A 345 10.31 4.87 22.95
N PRO A 346 9.43 5.01 23.95
CA PRO A 346 8.48 3.97 24.30
C PRO A 346 7.45 3.72 23.21
N MET A 347 7.22 2.44 22.91
CA MET A 347 6.11 1.97 22.07
C MET A 347 5.37 0.87 22.83
N ILE A 348 4.09 1.07 23.04
CA ILE A 348 3.19 0.11 23.67
C ILE A 348 2.24 -0.43 22.60
N ILE A 349 2.15 -1.76 22.51
CA ILE A 349 1.25 -2.45 21.60
C ILE A 349 0.22 -3.22 22.42
N VAL A 350 -1.06 -2.95 22.18
CA VAL A 350 -2.19 -3.66 22.76
C VAL A 350 -2.94 -4.35 21.65
N SER A 351 -2.82 -5.66 21.54
CA SER A 351 -3.35 -6.44 20.42
C SER A 351 -3.74 -7.85 20.87
N ALA A 352 -4.61 -8.48 20.09
CA ALA A 352 -4.98 -9.88 20.31
C ALA A 352 -3.92 -10.88 19.82
N MET A 353 -3.04 -10.46 18.94
CA MET A 353 -2.01 -11.30 18.31
C MET A 353 -0.68 -10.55 18.25
N ASP A 354 0.41 -11.30 18.28
CA ASP A 354 1.76 -10.80 18.11
C ASP A 354 1.93 -10.11 16.75
N THR A 355 2.75 -9.08 16.72
CA THR A 355 3.08 -8.31 15.52
C THR A 355 4.59 -8.28 15.31
N ARG A 356 5.05 -7.91 14.12
CA ARG A 356 6.50 -7.77 13.85
C ARG A 356 7.12 -6.54 14.53
N LEU A 357 6.32 -5.66 15.12
CA LEU A 357 6.81 -4.52 15.90
C LEU A 357 7.10 -4.88 17.36
N ASP A 358 6.68 -6.06 17.82
CA ASP A 358 6.89 -6.51 19.20
C ASP A 358 8.39 -6.65 19.54
N ASP A 359 9.23 -6.86 18.52
CA ASP A 359 10.68 -6.92 18.64
C ASP A 359 11.35 -5.62 19.13
N VAL A 360 10.66 -4.49 18.96
CA VAL A 360 11.13 -3.16 19.36
C VAL A 360 10.15 -2.44 20.29
N ALA A 361 9.01 -3.06 20.61
CA ALA A 361 8.05 -2.52 21.56
C ALA A 361 8.62 -2.56 22.99
N SER A 362 8.42 -1.49 23.75
CA SER A 362 8.76 -1.46 25.17
C SER A 362 7.83 -2.32 26.02
N GLN A 363 6.59 -2.52 25.52
CA GLN A 363 5.59 -3.35 26.17
C GLN A 363 4.59 -3.89 25.15
N PHE A 364 4.28 -5.19 25.22
CA PHE A 364 3.18 -5.84 24.53
C PHE A 364 2.13 -6.32 25.55
N ILE A 365 0.86 -5.98 25.28
CA ILE A 365 -0.28 -6.34 26.14
C ILE A 365 -1.26 -7.14 25.26
N SER A 366 -1.38 -8.43 25.56
CA SER A 366 -2.29 -9.31 24.84
C SER A 366 -3.70 -9.24 25.43
N LEU A 367 -4.66 -8.75 24.66
CA LEU A 367 -6.06 -8.59 25.07
C LEU A 367 -6.99 -8.95 23.92
N ALA A 368 -8.19 -9.47 24.24
CA ALA A 368 -9.25 -9.65 23.26
C ALA A 368 -9.81 -8.28 22.79
N PRO A 369 -10.45 -8.19 21.62
CA PRO A 369 -10.93 -6.91 21.07
C PRO A 369 -11.79 -6.08 22.02
N ASP A 370 -12.76 -6.69 22.71
CA ASP A 370 -13.59 -5.99 23.71
C ASP A 370 -12.75 -5.44 24.87
N GLN A 371 -11.79 -6.23 25.35
CA GLN A 371 -10.87 -5.82 26.43
C GLN A 371 -9.91 -4.71 26.00
N ILE A 372 -9.51 -4.65 24.71
CA ILE A 372 -8.72 -3.54 24.17
C ILE A 372 -9.50 -2.23 24.28
N ALA A 373 -10.80 -2.26 23.96
CA ALA A 373 -11.67 -1.09 24.09
C ALA A 373 -11.82 -0.64 25.56
N GLU A 374 -12.02 -1.59 26.49
CA GLU A 374 -12.08 -1.32 27.95
C GLU A 374 -10.75 -0.79 28.49
N PHE A 375 -9.62 -1.36 28.03
CA PHE A 375 -8.28 -0.89 28.40
C PHE A 375 -8.06 0.56 27.97
N ALA A 376 -8.50 0.93 26.76
CA ALA A 376 -8.42 2.32 26.29
C ALA A 376 -9.22 3.28 27.19
N VAL A 377 -10.41 2.88 27.67
CA VAL A 377 -11.18 3.66 28.65
C VAL A 377 -10.38 3.83 29.95
N SER A 378 -9.79 2.75 30.49
CA SER A 378 -8.95 2.82 31.69
C SER A 378 -7.73 3.74 31.52
N VAL A 379 -7.14 3.80 30.32
CA VAL A 379 -6.07 4.76 30.02
C VAL A 379 -6.60 6.20 30.07
N VAL A 380 -7.79 6.47 29.49
CA VAL A 380 -8.43 7.80 29.54
C VAL A 380 -8.68 8.26 30.98
N GLU A 381 -9.28 7.39 31.81
CA GLU A 381 -9.53 7.65 33.25
C GLU A 381 -8.21 7.96 33.99
N ALA A 382 -7.15 7.18 33.72
CA ALA A 382 -5.83 7.41 34.30
C ALA A 382 -5.20 8.74 33.86
N VAL A 383 -5.38 9.14 32.59
CA VAL A 383 -4.94 10.47 32.09
C VAL A 383 -5.70 11.59 32.77
N ALA A 384 -7.00 11.40 33.04
CA ALA A 384 -7.83 12.36 33.78
C ALA A 384 -7.49 12.43 35.29
N GLY A 385 -6.66 11.54 35.81
CA GLY A 385 -6.30 11.47 37.23
C GLY A 385 -7.32 10.74 38.08
N GLU A 386 -8.22 9.97 37.49
CA GLU A 386 -9.21 9.18 38.18
C GLU A 386 -8.58 7.91 38.80
N ALA A 387 -9.30 7.32 39.77
CA ALA A 387 -8.82 6.12 40.45
C ALA A 387 -9.04 4.87 39.58
N VAL A 388 -8.01 4.45 38.88
CA VAL A 388 -8.01 3.25 38.04
C VAL A 388 -7.37 2.08 38.79
N THR A 389 -7.90 0.88 38.67
CA THR A 389 -7.33 -0.34 39.27
C THR A 389 -6.26 -0.97 38.40
N ASP A 390 -6.34 -0.80 37.09
CA ASP A 390 -5.41 -1.35 36.12
C ASP A 390 -4.05 -0.63 36.19
N LYS A 391 -3.04 -1.39 36.61
CA LYS A 391 -1.67 -0.88 36.74
C LYS A 391 -1.01 -0.60 35.36
N GLN A 392 -1.33 -1.40 34.36
CA GLN A 392 -0.77 -1.23 33.01
C GLN A 392 -1.36 0.03 32.35
N ALA A 393 -2.67 0.27 32.51
CA ALA A 393 -3.29 1.49 32.02
C ALA A 393 -2.71 2.76 32.67
N LYS A 394 -2.44 2.73 33.98
CA LYS A 394 -1.74 3.84 34.68
C LYS A 394 -0.34 4.08 34.13
N GLN A 395 0.42 3.01 33.90
CA GLN A 395 1.77 3.11 33.34
C GLN A 395 1.75 3.71 31.93
N VAL A 396 0.86 3.24 31.07
CA VAL A 396 0.67 3.75 29.72
C VAL A 396 0.27 5.22 29.74
N ALA A 397 -0.70 5.60 30.57
CA ALA A 397 -1.13 6.99 30.74
C ALA A 397 0.05 7.90 31.14
N SER A 398 0.86 7.47 32.13
CA SER A 398 2.03 8.23 32.58
C SER A 398 3.07 8.41 31.47
N ILE A 399 3.33 7.39 30.65
CA ILE A 399 4.25 7.46 29.52
C ILE A 399 3.74 8.47 28.48
N LEU A 400 2.46 8.40 28.12
CA LEU A 400 1.87 9.27 27.11
C LEU A 400 1.78 10.73 27.57
N GLN A 401 1.51 10.99 28.86
CA GLN A 401 1.48 12.34 29.44
C GLN A 401 2.85 13.03 29.46
N GLN A 402 3.94 12.27 29.49
CA GLN A 402 5.31 12.81 29.47
C GLN A 402 5.80 13.12 28.05
N ALA A 403 5.10 12.63 27.03
CA ALA A 403 5.45 12.83 25.63
C ALA A 403 5.06 14.23 25.14
N LYS A 404 5.89 14.80 24.27
CA LYS A 404 5.59 16.05 23.56
C LYS A 404 4.80 15.78 22.26
N ASN A 405 5.11 14.66 21.60
CA ASN A 405 4.54 14.23 20.33
C ASN A 405 3.99 12.79 20.47
N PRO A 406 2.99 12.53 21.32
CA PRO A 406 2.42 11.19 21.43
C PRO A 406 1.68 10.82 20.15
N LEU A 407 1.91 9.59 19.65
CA LEU A 407 1.24 9.01 18.49
C LEU A 407 0.35 7.87 18.94
N ILE A 408 -0.94 8.00 18.65
CA ILE A 408 -1.92 6.93 18.83
C ILE A 408 -2.21 6.33 17.46
N VAL A 409 -2.08 5.01 17.33
CA VAL A 409 -2.38 4.27 16.11
C VAL A 409 -3.45 3.23 16.38
N SER A 410 -4.46 3.20 15.53
CA SER A 410 -5.52 2.19 15.54
C SER A 410 -6.03 1.96 14.13
N GLY A 411 -7.10 1.20 13.96
CA GLY A 411 -7.67 0.96 12.63
C GLY A 411 -8.89 0.05 12.67
N THR A 412 -9.21 -0.45 11.49
CA THR A 412 -10.43 -1.23 11.27
C THR A 412 -10.20 -2.75 11.31
N SER A 413 -8.96 -3.23 11.44
CA SER A 413 -8.60 -4.64 11.25
C SER A 413 -9.26 -5.58 12.25
N MET A 414 -9.50 -5.13 13.49
CA MET A 414 -10.19 -5.92 14.52
C MET A 414 -11.73 -5.89 14.38
N GLN A 415 -12.29 -5.22 13.37
CA GLN A 415 -13.74 -5.09 13.14
C GLN A 415 -14.52 -4.61 14.39
N HIS A 416 -13.90 -3.78 15.25
CA HIS A 416 -14.44 -3.39 16.54
C HIS A 416 -14.45 -1.87 16.72
N ARG A 417 -15.64 -1.25 16.66
CA ARG A 417 -15.82 0.21 16.75
C ARG A 417 -15.33 0.80 18.09
N GLY A 418 -15.48 0.05 19.18
CA GLY A 418 -15.04 0.48 20.52
C GLY A 418 -13.53 0.76 20.59
N ILE A 419 -12.72 0.03 19.83
CA ILE A 419 -11.26 0.23 19.77
C ILE A 419 -10.95 1.59 19.11
N ILE A 420 -11.60 1.92 17.98
CA ILE A 420 -11.44 3.21 17.31
C ILE A 420 -11.88 4.35 18.25
N ASN A 421 -13.05 4.21 18.89
CA ASN A 421 -13.54 5.21 19.83
C ASN A 421 -12.59 5.39 21.03
N GLY A 422 -12.02 4.29 21.55
CA GLY A 422 -11.04 4.32 22.62
C GLY A 422 -9.74 5.04 22.19
N ALA A 423 -9.23 4.76 21.00
CA ALA A 423 -8.04 5.44 20.46
C ALA A 423 -8.27 6.96 20.34
N VAL A 424 -9.44 7.36 19.86
CA VAL A 424 -9.85 8.78 19.80
C VAL A 424 -9.93 9.40 21.18
N ALA A 425 -10.58 8.73 22.12
CA ALA A 425 -10.73 9.23 23.49
C ALA A 425 -9.37 9.41 24.19
N VAL A 426 -8.42 8.47 24.00
CA VAL A 426 -7.05 8.61 24.51
C VAL A 426 -6.36 9.82 23.87
N ALA A 427 -6.46 9.99 22.56
CA ALA A 427 -5.85 11.11 21.87
C ALA A 427 -6.45 12.46 22.32
N GLU A 428 -7.75 12.54 22.51
CA GLU A 428 -8.43 13.75 23.00
C GLU A 428 -8.12 14.06 24.48
N ALA A 429 -7.98 13.05 25.33
CA ALA A 429 -7.60 13.22 26.73
C ALA A 429 -6.16 13.76 26.88
N LEU A 430 -5.27 13.41 25.98
CA LEU A 430 -3.89 13.89 25.94
C LEU A 430 -3.74 15.30 25.34
N PHE A 431 -4.78 15.82 24.67
CA PHE A 431 -4.71 17.08 23.95
C PHE A 431 -4.56 18.27 24.91
N THR A 432 -3.47 19.01 24.80
CA THR A 432 -3.23 20.29 25.45
C THR A 432 -2.73 21.30 24.41
N LYS A 433 -2.53 22.57 24.80
CA LYS A 433 -1.94 23.57 23.90
C LYS A 433 -0.44 23.34 23.63
N GLU A 434 0.21 22.53 24.47
CA GLU A 434 1.65 22.30 24.43
C GLU A 434 2.02 20.92 23.85
N THR A 435 1.04 20.00 23.72
CA THR A 435 1.23 18.67 23.18
C THR A 435 0.78 18.60 21.72
N ASN A 436 1.63 18.02 20.86
CA ASN A 436 1.29 17.72 19.48
C ASN A 436 0.78 16.28 19.37
N VAL A 437 -0.46 16.05 19.79
CA VAL A 437 -1.08 14.71 19.75
C VAL A 437 -1.40 14.32 18.32
N MET A 438 -0.89 13.17 17.88
CA MET A 438 -1.10 12.57 16.58
C MET A 438 -1.99 11.34 16.69
N LEU A 439 -2.99 11.22 15.81
CA LEU A 439 -3.88 10.07 15.71
C LEU A 439 -3.91 9.56 14.27
N SER A 440 -3.45 8.33 14.06
CA SER A 440 -3.48 7.67 12.75
C SER A 440 -4.41 6.47 12.78
N LEU A 441 -5.34 6.41 11.82
CA LEU A 441 -6.32 5.33 11.70
C LEU A 441 -6.09 4.57 10.40
N CYS A 442 -5.68 3.30 10.51
CA CYS A 442 -5.51 2.40 9.37
C CYS A 442 -6.89 1.98 8.82
N VAL A 443 -7.05 2.05 7.51
CA VAL A 443 -8.29 1.67 6.81
C VAL A 443 -8.01 0.55 5.81
N PRO A 444 -9.04 -0.24 5.39
CA PRO A 444 -8.81 -1.55 4.78
C PRO A 444 -8.11 -1.50 3.42
N GLU A 445 -8.54 -0.60 2.52
CA GLU A 445 -8.19 -0.66 1.09
C GLU A 445 -7.74 0.71 0.57
N ALA A 446 -7.11 0.73 -0.58
CA ALA A 446 -6.38 1.88 -1.12
C ALA A 446 -7.23 3.17 -1.26
N ASN A 447 -8.52 3.05 -1.53
CA ASN A 447 -9.46 4.16 -1.65
C ASN A 447 -10.63 4.08 -0.65
N SER A 448 -10.46 3.38 0.48
CA SER A 448 -11.52 3.24 1.47
C SER A 448 -12.03 4.58 1.96
N LEU A 449 -11.14 5.52 2.25
CA LEU A 449 -11.54 6.85 2.71
C LEU A 449 -12.31 7.62 1.62
N GLY A 450 -11.83 7.59 0.37
CA GLY A 450 -12.50 8.24 -0.75
C GLY A 450 -13.87 7.65 -1.04
N SER A 451 -13.99 6.32 -1.05
CA SER A 451 -15.27 5.65 -1.24
C SER A 451 -16.26 5.97 -0.11
N ALA A 452 -15.78 6.02 1.13
CA ALA A 452 -16.62 6.39 2.29
C ALA A 452 -17.10 7.86 2.25
N MET A 453 -16.31 8.78 1.67
CA MET A 453 -16.74 10.18 1.47
C MET A 453 -17.97 10.28 0.55
N LEU A 454 -18.12 9.38 -0.41
CA LEU A 454 -19.26 9.31 -1.32
C LEU A 454 -20.51 8.62 -0.71
N ASN A 455 -20.41 8.07 0.49
CA ASN A 455 -21.45 7.20 1.06
C ASN A 455 -22.64 7.94 1.70
N LYS A 456 -22.59 9.28 1.75
CA LYS A 456 -23.67 10.08 2.36
C LYS A 456 -25.00 9.89 1.62
N GLY A 457 -26.01 9.37 2.31
CA GLY A 457 -27.35 9.11 1.78
C GLY A 457 -27.46 7.81 0.95
N SER A 458 -26.39 7.01 0.87
CA SER A 458 -26.35 5.73 0.18
C SER A 458 -26.84 4.58 1.07
N LYS A 459 -27.19 3.46 0.45
CA LYS A 459 -27.53 2.22 1.18
C LYS A 459 -26.28 1.50 1.67
N THR A 460 -26.43 0.74 2.77
CA THR A 460 -25.47 -0.31 3.10
C THR A 460 -25.68 -1.53 2.20
N LEU A 461 -24.70 -2.45 2.20
CA LEU A 461 -24.79 -3.63 1.34
C LEU A 461 -25.99 -4.52 1.73
N SER A 462 -26.24 -4.76 3.01
CA SER A 462 -27.43 -5.51 3.48
C SER A 462 -28.75 -4.80 3.17
N GLN A 463 -28.79 -3.47 3.22
CA GLN A 463 -29.99 -2.72 2.81
C GLN A 463 -30.28 -2.87 1.31
N LEU A 464 -29.22 -2.94 0.48
CA LEU A 464 -29.35 -3.15 -0.95
C LEU A 464 -29.81 -4.60 -1.22
N VAL A 465 -29.23 -5.61 -0.56
CA VAL A 465 -29.67 -7.01 -0.62
C VAL A 465 -31.13 -7.14 -0.24
N GLY A 466 -31.56 -6.50 0.87
CA GLY A 466 -32.96 -6.53 1.30
C GLY A 466 -33.95 -5.87 0.34
N ALA A 467 -33.46 -4.99 -0.54
CA ALA A 467 -34.27 -4.30 -1.54
C ALA A 467 -34.16 -4.92 -2.96
N VAL A 468 -33.46 -6.04 -3.12
CA VAL A 468 -33.13 -6.62 -4.43
C VAL A 468 -34.36 -6.98 -5.27
N ALA A 469 -35.47 -7.39 -4.63
CA ALA A 469 -36.72 -7.69 -5.30
C ALA A 469 -37.33 -6.50 -6.09
N ASP A 470 -36.95 -5.28 -5.71
CA ASP A 470 -37.37 -4.04 -6.37
C ASP A 470 -36.33 -3.54 -7.39
N ILE A 471 -35.25 -4.30 -7.66
CA ILE A 471 -34.15 -3.91 -8.53
C ILE A 471 -34.20 -4.77 -9.79
N ASP A 472 -34.31 -4.12 -10.95
CA ASP A 472 -34.32 -4.81 -12.25
C ASP A 472 -32.90 -5.09 -12.75
N VAL A 473 -31.95 -4.15 -12.50
CA VAL A 473 -30.55 -4.25 -12.95
C VAL A 473 -29.59 -3.87 -11.84
N LEU A 474 -28.59 -4.70 -11.60
CA LEU A 474 -27.52 -4.47 -10.64
C LEU A 474 -26.18 -4.28 -11.37
N LEU A 475 -25.52 -3.14 -11.16
CA LEU A 475 -24.16 -2.88 -11.60
C LEU A 475 -23.18 -3.18 -10.45
N VAL A 476 -22.22 -4.08 -10.64
CA VAL A 476 -21.15 -4.37 -9.68
C VAL A 476 -19.81 -3.96 -10.27
N MET A 477 -19.06 -3.11 -9.56
CA MET A 477 -17.83 -2.52 -10.07
C MET A 477 -16.62 -2.87 -9.19
N GLU A 478 -15.64 -3.57 -9.75
CA GLU A 478 -14.34 -3.91 -9.15
C GLU A 478 -14.45 -4.46 -7.70
N ASN A 479 -15.48 -5.29 -7.45
CA ASN A 479 -15.77 -5.79 -6.11
C ASN A 479 -16.14 -7.27 -6.14
N ASP A 480 -15.38 -8.06 -5.42
CA ASP A 480 -15.67 -9.47 -5.20
C ASP A 480 -16.64 -9.61 -4.02
N LEU A 481 -17.91 -9.82 -4.32
CA LEU A 481 -19.00 -9.83 -3.34
C LEU A 481 -18.93 -11.02 -2.37
N GLU A 482 -18.26 -12.13 -2.73
CA GLU A 482 -18.04 -13.25 -1.80
C GLU A 482 -17.20 -12.85 -0.58
N ARG A 483 -16.41 -11.80 -0.70
CA ARG A 483 -15.63 -11.25 0.41
C ARG A 483 -16.41 -10.29 1.31
N ARG A 484 -17.63 -9.93 0.90
CA ARG A 484 -18.46 -8.89 1.56
C ARG A 484 -19.75 -9.43 2.14
N LEU A 485 -20.27 -10.50 1.58
CA LEU A 485 -21.56 -11.09 1.85
C LEU A 485 -21.41 -12.56 2.22
N ASP A 486 -22.33 -13.06 3.01
CA ASP A 486 -22.49 -14.50 3.18
C ASP A 486 -23.16 -15.15 1.93
N ALA A 487 -23.11 -16.47 1.87
CA ALA A 487 -23.64 -17.22 0.72
C ALA A 487 -25.14 -16.97 0.48
N GLN A 488 -25.94 -16.85 1.54
CA GLN A 488 -27.39 -16.58 1.43
C GLN A 488 -27.66 -15.18 0.86
N GLN A 489 -26.93 -14.20 1.30
CA GLN A 489 -27.03 -12.83 0.78
C GLN A 489 -26.60 -12.73 -0.68
N LEU A 490 -25.54 -13.46 -1.06
CA LEU A 490 -25.04 -13.51 -2.44
C LEU A 490 -26.07 -14.19 -3.36
N ASP A 491 -26.66 -15.30 -2.94
CA ASP A 491 -27.72 -16.01 -3.68
C ASP A 491 -28.94 -15.09 -3.89
N LEU A 492 -29.30 -14.27 -2.91
CA LEU A 492 -30.39 -13.30 -3.05
C LEU A 492 -30.10 -12.24 -4.12
N LEU A 493 -28.88 -11.71 -4.17
CA LEU A 493 -28.47 -10.70 -5.15
C LEU A 493 -28.44 -11.22 -6.59
N THR A 494 -28.17 -12.52 -6.77
CA THR A 494 -28.05 -13.18 -8.06
C THR A 494 -29.27 -14.03 -8.42
N ALA A 495 -30.34 -13.95 -7.59
CA ALA A 495 -31.58 -14.70 -7.80
C ALA A 495 -32.28 -14.28 -9.11
N GLN A 496 -33.09 -15.20 -9.66
CA GLN A 496 -33.82 -14.98 -10.91
C GLN A 496 -34.71 -13.73 -10.84
N GLY A 497 -34.49 -12.79 -11.75
CA GLY A 497 -35.29 -11.57 -11.90
C GLY A 497 -34.47 -10.28 -11.96
N THR A 498 -33.32 -10.24 -11.34
CA THR A 498 -32.37 -9.10 -11.42
C THR A 498 -31.29 -9.42 -12.44
N GLN A 499 -31.08 -8.55 -13.42
CA GLN A 499 -29.97 -8.67 -14.37
C GLN A 499 -28.69 -8.09 -13.74
N VAL A 500 -27.64 -8.89 -13.65
CA VAL A 500 -26.36 -8.49 -13.05
C VAL A 500 -25.34 -8.16 -14.14
N ILE A 501 -24.84 -6.93 -14.13
CA ILE A 501 -23.73 -6.46 -14.96
C ILE A 501 -22.54 -6.24 -14.05
N ALA A 502 -21.49 -7.03 -14.19
CA ALA A 502 -20.30 -6.93 -13.37
C ALA A 502 -19.08 -6.52 -14.19
N MET A 503 -18.27 -5.59 -13.65
CA MET A 503 -17.01 -5.17 -14.25
C MET A 503 -15.86 -5.36 -13.24
N ASP A 504 -14.81 -6.04 -13.67
CA ASP A 504 -13.61 -6.23 -12.84
C ASP A 504 -12.37 -6.45 -13.71
N VAL A 505 -11.21 -6.37 -13.07
CA VAL A 505 -9.88 -6.54 -13.68
C VAL A 505 -9.56 -8.02 -13.91
N LEU A 506 -9.98 -8.90 -12.99
CA LEU A 506 -9.74 -10.34 -12.99
C LEU A 506 -11.05 -11.13 -12.91
N GLU A 507 -11.04 -12.32 -13.47
CA GLU A 507 -12.10 -13.29 -13.21
C GLU A 507 -12.23 -13.58 -11.70
N ASN A 508 -13.46 -13.59 -11.22
CA ASN A 508 -13.84 -13.94 -9.85
C ASN A 508 -15.27 -14.51 -9.83
N ASN A 509 -15.71 -14.99 -8.68
CA ASN A 509 -17.02 -15.63 -8.58
C ASN A 509 -18.19 -14.68 -8.80
N THR A 510 -18.05 -13.40 -8.48
CA THR A 510 -19.05 -12.36 -8.79
C THR A 510 -19.25 -12.22 -10.30
N LEU A 511 -18.17 -12.19 -11.06
CA LEU A 511 -18.25 -12.20 -12.53
C LEU A 511 -18.88 -13.49 -13.06
N GLY A 512 -18.54 -14.65 -12.48
CA GLY A 512 -19.13 -15.93 -12.86
C GLY A 512 -20.65 -16.01 -12.65
N ALA A 513 -21.17 -15.30 -11.64
CA ALA A 513 -22.59 -15.21 -11.34
C ALA A 513 -23.34 -14.19 -12.22
N ALA A 514 -22.65 -13.19 -12.81
CA ALA A 514 -23.24 -12.12 -13.60
C ALA A 514 -23.87 -12.60 -14.92
N ASP A 515 -24.84 -11.82 -15.46
CA ASP A 515 -25.43 -12.02 -16.78
C ASP A 515 -24.60 -11.34 -17.88
N MET A 516 -23.88 -10.29 -17.52
CA MET A 516 -22.94 -9.60 -18.39
C MET A 516 -21.66 -9.28 -17.63
N VAL A 517 -20.51 -9.53 -18.27
CA VAL A 517 -19.20 -9.15 -17.76
C VAL A 517 -18.55 -8.10 -18.65
N LEU A 518 -17.95 -7.08 -18.01
CA LEU A 518 -17.25 -5.99 -18.69
C LEU A 518 -15.77 -5.99 -18.24
N PRO A 519 -14.81 -6.06 -19.17
CA PRO A 519 -13.40 -6.12 -18.85
C PRO A 519 -12.88 -4.76 -18.38
N ALA A 520 -12.47 -4.66 -17.12
CA ALA A 520 -11.90 -3.44 -16.57
C ALA A 520 -10.39 -3.35 -16.79
N ALA A 521 -9.90 -2.15 -17.05
CA ALA A 521 -8.49 -1.82 -17.08
C ALA A 521 -7.92 -1.76 -15.65
N SER A 522 -6.67 -2.19 -15.48
CA SER A 522 -5.95 -2.07 -14.20
C SER A 522 -5.47 -0.63 -13.95
N TYR A 523 -4.97 -0.35 -12.75
CA TYR A 523 -4.39 0.95 -12.42
C TYR A 523 -3.18 1.33 -13.30
N ALA A 524 -2.50 0.36 -13.91
CA ALA A 524 -1.38 0.63 -14.84
C ALA A 524 -1.86 0.99 -16.26
N GLU A 525 -3.10 0.71 -16.58
CA GLU A 525 -3.76 0.94 -17.88
C GLU A 525 -4.80 2.08 -17.83
N SER A 526 -4.98 2.68 -16.67
CA SER A 526 -6.02 3.71 -16.45
C SER A 526 -5.48 4.87 -15.62
N GLU A 527 -6.24 5.93 -15.58
CA GLU A 527 -6.05 7.05 -14.67
C GLU A 527 -7.18 7.11 -13.64
N GLY A 528 -6.87 7.67 -12.48
CA GLY A 528 -7.83 7.81 -11.39
C GLY A 528 -7.23 8.50 -10.19
N THR A 529 -8.09 8.82 -9.21
CA THR A 529 -7.70 9.41 -7.93
C THR A 529 -8.03 8.45 -6.79
N LEU A 530 -7.07 8.28 -5.87
CA LEU A 530 -7.25 7.55 -4.62
C LEU A 530 -7.07 8.51 -3.45
N VAL A 531 -7.86 8.34 -2.40
CA VAL A 531 -7.73 9.10 -1.15
C VAL A 531 -7.16 8.18 -0.08
N ASN A 532 -5.93 8.48 0.36
CA ASN A 532 -5.22 7.67 1.32
C ASN A 532 -5.74 7.89 2.77
N MET A 533 -5.22 7.13 3.74
CA MET A 533 -5.62 7.20 5.14
C MET A 533 -5.30 8.56 5.81
N GLU A 534 -4.43 9.37 5.22
CA GLU A 534 -4.14 10.74 5.66
C GLU A 534 -5.19 11.76 5.15
N GLY A 535 -6.11 11.36 4.27
CA GLY A 535 -7.05 12.24 3.58
C GLY A 535 -6.45 12.94 2.35
N ARG A 536 -5.31 12.48 1.85
CA ARG A 536 -4.63 13.02 0.68
C ARG A 536 -5.18 12.40 -0.59
N ALA A 537 -5.77 13.21 -1.45
CA ALA A 537 -6.16 12.80 -2.80
C ALA A 537 -4.92 12.76 -3.71
N GLN A 538 -4.69 11.61 -4.35
CA GLN A 538 -3.51 11.36 -5.17
C GLN A 538 -3.93 10.77 -6.52
N ARG A 539 -3.51 11.41 -7.61
CA ARG A 539 -3.79 10.96 -8.97
C ARG A 539 -2.72 9.99 -9.47
N TYR A 540 -3.14 8.94 -10.15
CA TYR A 540 -2.30 8.01 -10.90
C TYR A 540 -2.63 8.10 -12.41
N PHE A 541 -1.65 7.74 -13.25
CA PHE A 541 -1.71 7.87 -14.70
C PHE A 541 -1.43 6.52 -15.37
N PRO A 542 -2.01 6.27 -16.56
CA PRO A 542 -1.75 5.04 -17.30
C PRO A 542 -0.28 4.97 -17.71
N VAL A 543 0.29 3.78 -17.64
CA VAL A 543 1.66 3.47 -18.09
C VAL A 543 1.65 2.98 -19.53
N PHE A 544 0.58 2.27 -19.90
CA PHE A 544 0.34 1.75 -21.24
C PHE A 544 -1.15 1.67 -21.53
N GLU A 545 -1.49 1.62 -22.80
CA GLU A 545 -2.87 1.46 -23.23
C GLU A 545 -3.38 0.05 -22.93
N PRO A 546 -4.65 -0.10 -22.50
CA PRO A 546 -5.23 -1.41 -22.28
C PRO A 546 -5.27 -2.23 -23.57
N ALA A 547 -4.94 -3.51 -23.45
CA ALA A 547 -5.05 -4.45 -24.56
C ALA A 547 -6.52 -4.84 -24.81
N ALA A 548 -6.79 -5.32 -26.02
CA ALA A 548 -8.11 -5.79 -26.46
C ALA A 548 -9.22 -4.72 -26.27
N GLU A 549 -10.34 -5.08 -25.65
CA GLU A 549 -11.49 -4.18 -25.46
C GLU A 549 -11.65 -3.72 -24.01
N ARG A 550 -10.59 -3.79 -23.21
CA ARG A 550 -10.60 -3.31 -21.82
C ARG A 550 -10.72 -1.80 -21.77
N LEU A 551 -11.56 -1.30 -20.87
CA LEU A 551 -11.69 0.13 -20.56
C LEU A 551 -11.54 0.34 -19.06
N ALA A 552 -11.08 1.53 -18.66
CA ALA A 552 -11.19 1.94 -17.26
C ALA A 552 -12.66 1.95 -16.81
N SER A 553 -12.93 1.57 -15.57
CA SER A 553 -14.30 1.50 -15.05
C SER A 553 -15.05 2.83 -15.20
N TRP A 554 -14.36 3.97 -15.03
CA TRP A 554 -14.95 5.28 -15.28
C TRP A 554 -15.35 5.48 -16.75
N GLN A 555 -14.62 4.91 -17.70
CA GLN A 555 -14.94 4.99 -19.15
C GLN A 555 -16.17 4.13 -19.49
N TRP A 556 -16.25 2.90 -18.93
CA TRP A 556 -17.42 2.07 -19.07
C TRP A 556 -18.69 2.79 -18.58
N LEU A 557 -18.64 3.36 -17.39
CA LEU A 557 -19.77 4.07 -16.79
C LEU A 557 -20.17 5.32 -17.58
N LEU A 558 -19.20 6.08 -18.09
CA LEU A 558 -19.49 7.27 -18.89
C LEU A 558 -20.13 6.93 -20.23
N LYS A 559 -19.66 5.85 -20.89
CA LYS A 559 -20.26 5.33 -22.13
C LYS A 559 -21.66 4.80 -21.87
N LEU A 560 -21.90 4.04 -20.79
CA LEU A 560 -23.23 3.60 -20.38
C LEU A 560 -24.17 4.78 -20.11
N ALA A 561 -23.69 5.81 -19.43
CA ALA A 561 -24.47 7.03 -19.21
C ALA A 561 -24.85 7.73 -20.51
N THR A 562 -23.97 7.71 -21.51
CA THR A 562 -24.23 8.28 -22.84
C THR A 562 -25.27 7.46 -23.58
N GLU A 563 -25.13 6.13 -23.65
CA GLU A 563 -26.06 5.22 -24.32
C GLU A 563 -27.47 5.23 -23.67
N THR A 564 -27.54 5.37 -22.35
CA THR A 564 -28.82 5.50 -21.62
C THR A 564 -29.42 6.90 -21.67
N GLY A 565 -28.74 7.87 -22.28
CA GLY A 565 -29.19 9.26 -22.39
C GLY A 565 -29.22 10.04 -21.08
N HIS A 566 -28.32 9.73 -20.13
CA HIS A 566 -28.22 10.40 -18.84
C HIS A 566 -27.79 11.85 -19.00
N LYS A 567 -28.71 12.82 -18.75
CA LYS A 567 -28.57 14.24 -19.16
C LYS A 567 -27.36 14.99 -18.62
N SER A 568 -26.89 14.67 -17.41
CA SER A 568 -25.72 15.34 -16.80
C SER A 568 -24.42 14.67 -17.17
N LEU A 569 -24.35 13.34 -17.09
CA LEU A 569 -23.12 12.59 -17.31
C LEU A 569 -22.70 12.54 -18.78
N SER A 570 -23.65 12.51 -19.71
CA SER A 570 -23.35 12.52 -21.17
C SER A 570 -22.66 13.80 -21.66
N LYS A 571 -22.60 14.85 -20.83
CA LYS A 571 -21.85 16.09 -21.13
C LYS A 571 -20.36 15.97 -20.79
N LEU A 572 -19.97 15.02 -19.96
CA LEU A 572 -18.59 14.77 -19.57
C LEU A 572 -17.90 13.96 -20.68
N GLN A 573 -16.83 14.50 -21.26
CA GLN A 573 -16.12 13.86 -22.39
C GLN A 573 -14.70 13.43 -22.02
N HIS A 574 -14.10 14.07 -21.01
CA HIS A 574 -12.71 13.86 -20.62
C HIS A 574 -12.61 13.63 -19.11
N PHE A 575 -11.59 12.88 -18.70
CA PHE A 575 -11.35 12.53 -17.31
C PHE A 575 -11.30 13.76 -16.37
N ASP A 576 -10.63 14.84 -16.77
CA ASP A 576 -10.53 16.06 -15.95
C ASP A 576 -11.90 16.71 -15.66
N GLN A 577 -12.88 16.57 -16.57
CA GLN A 577 -14.25 17.02 -16.32
C GLN A 577 -14.94 16.14 -15.28
N VAL A 578 -14.65 14.83 -15.27
CA VAL A 578 -15.15 13.92 -14.24
C VAL A 578 -14.53 14.23 -12.88
N VAL A 579 -13.23 14.50 -12.84
CA VAL A 579 -12.52 14.95 -11.63
C VAL A 579 -13.14 16.23 -11.07
N ALA A 580 -13.37 17.25 -11.91
CA ALA A 580 -13.98 18.52 -11.49
C ALA A 580 -15.40 18.28 -10.93
N ALA A 581 -16.23 17.52 -11.63
CA ALA A 581 -17.60 17.21 -11.19
C ALA A 581 -17.62 16.39 -9.90
N CYS A 582 -16.66 15.48 -9.70
CA CYS A 582 -16.50 14.73 -8.47
C CYS A 582 -16.11 15.64 -7.30
N ALA A 583 -15.19 16.57 -7.50
CA ALA A 583 -14.72 17.50 -6.47
C ALA A 583 -15.82 18.47 -6.00
N GLU A 584 -16.71 18.91 -6.89
CA GLU A 584 -17.82 19.80 -6.55
C GLU A 584 -18.89 19.15 -5.65
N THR A 585 -18.92 17.82 -5.60
CA THR A 585 -19.92 17.05 -4.82
C THR A 585 -19.47 16.68 -3.41
N GLN A 586 -18.21 16.93 -3.05
CA GLN A 586 -17.61 16.64 -1.76
C GLN A 586 -17.54 17.86 -0.83
#